data_c717fa51048f888f8b691ddfcf70afe0
#
_entry.id   c717fa51048f888f8b691ddfcf70afe0
#
_cell.length_a   1.000
_cell.length_b   1.000
_cell.length_c   1.000
_cell.angle_alpha   90.00
_cell.angle_beta   90.00
_cell.angle_gamma   90.00
#
_symmetry.space_group_name_H-M   'P 1'
#
loop_
_entity.id
_entity.type
_entity.pdbx_description
1 polymer ?
#
loop_
_entity_poly.entity_id
_entity_poly.type
_entity_poly.pdbx_seq_one_letter_code
_entity_poly.pdbx_strand_id
1 'polypeptide(L)'
;GAHTKNLFLRDKKRKIFLLSCMDNTDVDLKILKNIIPAQGNLSFGSPELLNDKLGVKPGSVSPYALINNHEKDVNFYIDKNILNENLCNFHPLINTKTIQLETSDFIKFIQEIHTLHVIDFDSYELINL
;
A
#
# COMPACT_ATOMS: atom_id res chain seq x y z
N GLY A 1 5.05 -4.86 -17.34
CA GLY A 1 4.17 -4.64 -16.21
C GLY A 1 4.59 -3.47 -15.33
N ALA A 2 3.74 -3.08 -14.43
CA ALA A 2 4.00 -1.95 -13.53
C ALA A 2 5.07 -2.30 -12.50
N HIS A 3 6.08 -1.44 -12.36
CA HIS A 3 7.04 -1.51 -11.25
C HIS A 3 6.55 -0.61 -10.13
N THR A 4 6.49 -1.15 -8.92
CA THR A 4 5.83 -0.52 -7.79
C THR A 4 6.75 -0.33 -6.59
N LYS A 5 6.37 0.58 -5.71
CA LYS A 5 6.96 0.74 -4.38
C LYS A 5 5.86 0.76 -3.33
N ASN A 6 6.22 0.45 -2.09
CA ASN A 6 5.29 0.34 -0.99
C ASN A 6 5.76 1.20 0.18
N LEU A 7 4.88 2.05 0.67
CA LEU A 7 5.17 2.95 1.78
C LEU A 7 4.34 2.52 2.99
N PHE A 8 5.01 2.21 4.09
CA PHE A 8 4.36 1.87 5.34
C PHE A 8 4.40 3.09 6.26
N LEU A 9 3.23 3.67 6.52
CA LEU A 9 3.10 4.98 7.15
C LEU A 9 2.24 4.90 8.41
N ARG A 10 2.45 5.86 9.31
CA ARG A 10 1.58 6.08 10.46
C ARG A 10 1.32 7.57 10.64
N ASP A 11 0.18 7.91 11.23
CA ASP A 11 -0.13 9.28 11.60
C ASP A 11 0.25 9.56 13.07
N LYS A 12 -0.06 10.77 13.54
CA LYS A 12 0.23 11.19 14.91
C LYS A 12 -0.52 10.35 15.95
N LYS A 13 -1.69 9.83 15.61
CA LYS A 13 -2.53 9.00 16.48
C LYS A 13 -2.26 7.50 16.33
N ARG A 14 -1.18 7.14 15.63
CA ARG A 14 -0.76 5.76 15.37
C ARG A 14 -1.71 4.97 14.46
N LYS A 15 -2.55 5.65 13.70
CA LYS A 15 -3.30 5.01 12.63
C LYS A 15 -2.33 4.63 11.53
N ILE A 16 -2.50 3.42 10.97
CA ILE A 16 -1.51 2.80 10.10
C ILE A 16 -2.02 2.74 8.68
N PHE A 17 -1.15 3.05 7.73
CA PHE A 17 -1.47 3.06 6.31
C PHE A 17 -0.40 2.32 5.53
N LEU A 18 -0.83 1.53 4.55
CA LEU A 18 0.04 0.95 3.54
C LEU A 18 -0.36 1.54 2.20
N LEU A 19 0.59 2.16 1.52
CA LEU A 19 0.37 2.74 0.20
C LEU A 19 1.24 2.02 -0.82
N SER A 20 0.61 1.47 -1.85
CA SER A 20 1.31 0.93 -3.01
C SER A 20 1.14 1.88 -4.18
N CYS A 21 2.23 2.33 -4.76
CA CYS A 21 2.23 3.25 -5.88
C CYS A 21 3.25 2.84 -6.94
N MET A 22 3.18 3.49 -8.09
CA MET A 22 4.18 3.29 -9.13
C MET A 22 5.53 3.75 -8.61
N ASP A 23 6.57 3.07 -9.00
CA ASP A 23 7.94 3.34 -8.55
C ASP A 23 8.36 4.79 -8.82
N ASN A 24 7.87 5.37 -9.91
CA ASN A 24 8.18 6.74 -10.30
C ASN A 24 7.17 7.78 -9.78
N THR A 25 6.15 7.39 -9.02
CA THR A 25 5.21 8.34 -8.44
C THR A 25 5.88 9.08 -7.29
N ASP A 26 5.87 10.41 -7.39
CA ASP A 26 6.38 11.28 -6.34
C ASP A 26 5.25 11.56 -5.34
N VAL A 27 5.38 11.04 -4.13
CA VAL A 27 4.32 11.12 -3.12
C VAL A 27 4.64 12.23 -2.13
N ASP A 28 3.80 13.27 -2.12
CA ASP A 28 3.89 14.35 -1.15
C ASP A 28 3.05 13.98 0.09
N LEU A 29 3.73 13.63 1.17
CA LEU A 29 3.06 13.21 2.42
C LEU A 29 2.23 14.33 3.05
N LYS A 30 2.59 15.58 2.81
CA LYS A 30 1.84 16.73 3.35
C LYS A 30 0.49 16.89 2.65
N ILE A 31 0.42 16.54 1.38
CA ILE A 31 -0.84 16.54 0.64
C ILE A 31 -1.62 15.27 0.96
N LEU A 32 -0.93 14.13 0.98
CA LEU A 32 -1.55 12.83 1.23
C LEU A 32 -2.35 12.81 2.54
N LYS A 33 -1.82 13.40 3.60
CA LYS A 33 -2.50 13.40 4.91
C LYS A 33 -3.88 14.06 4.88
N ASN A 34 -4.16 14.89 3.88
CA ASN A 34 -5.44 15.59 3.75
C ASN A 34 -6.49 14.80 2.96
N ILE A 35 -6.08 13.77 2.22
CA ILE A 35 -7.00 12.97 1.40
C ILE A 35 -7.27 11.59 1.99
N ILE A 36 -6.41 11.10 2.86
CA ILE A 36 -6.66 9.88 3.63
C ILE A 36 -7.06 10.28 5.07
N PRO A 37 -7.71 9.39 5.83
CA PRO A 37 -8.20 9.76 7.17
C PRO A 37 -7.07 9.78 8.21
N ALA A 38 -6.02 10.56 7.93
CA ALA A 38 -4.89 10.74 8.82
C ALA A 38 -5.13 11.89 9.80
N GLN A 39 -4.69 11.72 11.03
CA GLN A 39 -4.72 12.76 12.05
C GLN A 39 -3.30 13.25 12.32
N GLY A 40 -2.99 14.43 11.80
CA GLY A 40 -1.67 15.00 11.90
C GLY A 40 -0.71 14.51 10.81
N ASN A 41 0.57 14.74 11.01
CA ASN A 41 1.57 14.43 10.01
C ASN A 41 1.78 12.94 9.85
N LEU A 42 2.05 12.52 8.61
CA LEU A 42 2.44 11.15 8.29
C LEU A 42 3.94 10.98 8.43
N SER A 43 4.34 9.83 8.96
CA SER A 43 5.75 9.41 9.04
C SER A 43 5.85 7.93 8.72
N PHE A 44 7.06 7.46 8.42
CA PHE A 44 7.25 6.03 8.19
C PHE A 44 7.12 5.26 9.49
N GLY A 45 6.45 4.11 9.43
CA GLY A 45 6.33 3.20 10.56
C GLY A 45 7.68 2.56 10.88
N SER A 46 7.89 2.24 12.16
CA SER A 46 9.12 1.58 12.61
C SER A 46 9.20 0.14 12.11
N PRO A 47 10.42 -0.45 12.05
CA PRO A 47 10.56 -1.87 11.76
C PRO A 47 9.78 -2.76 12.71
N GLU A 48 9.69 -2.39 13.98
CA GLU A 48 8.93 -3.14 14.99
C GLU A 48 7.44 -3.13 14.69
N LEU A 49 6.89 -1.96 14.32
CA LEU A 49 5.48 -1.84 13.95
C LEU A 49 5.18 -2.62 12.68
N LEU A 50 6.07 -2.55 11.70
CA LEU A 50 5.94 -3.29 10.46
C LEU A 50 5.89 -4.79 10.70
N ASN A 51 6.79 -5.31 11.54
CA ASN A 51 6.79 -6.73 11.90
C ASN A 51 5.53 -7.13 12.66
N ASP A 52 5.08 -6.28 13.60
CA ASP A 52 3.88 -6.55 14.40
C ASP A 52 2.63 -6.65 13.52
N LYS A 53 2.48 -5.74 12.55
CA LYS A 53 1.26 -5.64 11.75
C LYS A 53 1.28 -6.48 10.48
N LEU A 54 2.42 -6.58 9.82
CA LEU A 54 2.55 -7.24 8.51
C LEU A 54 3.49 -8.45 8.52
N GLY A 55 4.20 -8.68 9.62
CA GLY A 55 5.08 -9.85 9.75
C GLY A 55 6.27 -9.85 8.80
N VAL A 56 6.72 -8.68 8.34
CA VAL A 56 7.82 -8.56 7.39
C VAL A 56 8.86 -7.55 7.85
N LYS A 57 10.04 -7.59 7.23
CA LYS A 57 11.11 -6.62 7.44
C LYS A 57 11.00 -5.48 6.42
N PRO A 58 11.65 -4.32 6.67
CA PRO A 58 11.53 -3.16 5.78
C PRO A 58 11.80 -3.42 4.29
N GLY A 59 12.72 -4.31 3.96
CA GLY A 59 13.01 -4.64 2.56
C GLY A 59 11.98 -5.55 1.87
N SER A 60 10.97 -6.03 2.62
CA SER A 60 9.99 -7.01 2.13
C SER A 60 8.55 -6.50 2.20
N VAL A 61 8.35 -5.19 2.28
CA VAL A 61 7.01 -4.61 2.34
C VAL A 61 6.28 -4.80 1.02
N SER A 62 5.10 -5.39 1.06
CA SER A 62 4.25 -5.56 -0.12
C SER A 62 2.79 -5.70 0.30
N PRO A 63 1.84 -5.50 -0.66
CA PRO A 63 0.41 -5.73 -0.36
C PRO A 63 0.08 -7.16 0.04
N TYR A 64 0.88 -8.14 -0.38
CA TYR A 64 0.66 -9.54 0.01
C TYR A 64 0.78 -9.74 1.52
N ALA A 65 1.56 -8.89 2.20
CA ALA A 65 1.72 -8.95 3.65
C ALA A 65 0.43 -8.61 4.40
N LEU A 66 -0.57 -8.04 3.74
CA LEU A 66 -1.88 -7.78 4.36
C LEU A 66 -2.57 -9.06 4.82
N ILE A 67 -2.20 -10.22 4.29
CA ILE A 67 -2.72 -11.51 4.76
C ILE A 67 -2.36 -11.75 6.23
N ASN A 68 -1.28 -11.15 6.71
CA ASN A 68 -0.84 -11.25 8.10
C ASN A 68 -1.52 -10.23 9.02
N ASN A 69 -2.24 -9.27 8.46
CA ASN A 69 -2.92 -8.23 9.23
C ASN A 69 -4.30 -8.74 9.67
N HIS A 70 -4.33 -9.66 10.63
CA HIS A 70 -5.56 -10.30 11.09
C HIS A 70 -6.53 -9.30 11.73
N GLU A 71 -6.00 -8.25 12.36
CA GLU A 71 -6.79 -7.19 12.98
C GLU A 71 -7.41 -6.24 11.94
N LYS A 72 -6.92 -6.26 10.71
CA LYS A 72 -7.37 -5.41 9.59
C LYS A 72 -7.33 -3.92 9.92
N ASP A 73 -6.37 -3.52 10.75
CA ASP A 73 -6.19 -2.14 11.17
C ASP A 73 -5.16 -1.36 10.34
N VAL A 74 -4.53 -2.02 9.37
CA VAL A 74 -3.69 -1.34 8.37
C VAL A 74 -4.61 -0.89 7.23
N ASN A 75 -4.69 0.41 6.99
CA ASN A 75 -5.52 0.97 5.93
C ASN A 75 -4.74 0.93 4.61
N PHE A 76 -5.25 0.21 3.62
CA PHE A 76 -4.55 -0.01 2.35
C PHE A 76 -5.06 0.90 1.25
N TYR A 77 -4.12 1.59 0.60
CA TYR A 77 -4.37 2.48 -0.55
C TYR A 77 -3.49 2.08 -1.71
N ILE A 78 -4.05 2.13 -2.91
CA ILE A 78 -3.31 1.81 -4.12
C ILE A 78 -3.41 2.94 -5.14
N ASP A 79 -2.30 3.21 -5.83
CA ASP A 79 -2.21 4.17 -6.91
C ASP A 79 -3.06 3.69 -8.10
N LYS A 80 -3.95 4.56 -8.59
CA LYS A 80 -4.76 4.31 -9.78
C LYS A 80 -3.92 3.83 -10.96
N ASN A 81 -2.70 4.38 -11.11
CA ASN A 81 -1.84 4.03 -12.23
C ASN A 81 -1.41 2.56 -12.23
N ILE A 82 -1.35 1.91 -11.06
CA ILE A 82 -1.13 0.46 -11.00
C ILE A 82 -2.32 -0.27 -11.61
N LEU A 83 -3.53 0.19 -11.34
CA LEU A 83 -4.76 -0.46 -11.82
C LEU A 83 -4.97 -0.26 -13.33
N ASN A 84 -4.33 0.73 -13.93
CA ASN A 84 -4.39 0.97 -15.37
C ASN A 84 -3.48 0.02 -16.15
N GLU A 85 -2.57 -0.69 -15.47
CA GLU A 85 -1.70 -1.67 -16.09
C GLU A 85 -2.38 -3.05 -16.06
N ASN A 86 -2.15 -3.85 -17.10
CA ASN A 86 -2.69 -5.21 -17.16
C ASN A 86 -1.98 -6.15 -16.20
N LEU A 87 -0.69 -5.89 -15.96
CA LEU A 87 0.16 -6.68 -15.07
C LEU A 87 0.77 -5.77 -14.01
N CYS A 88 0.86 -6.25 -12.80
CA CYS A 88 1.54 -5.55 -11.71
C CYS A 88 2.61 -6.42 -11.07
N ASN A 89 3.69 -5.78 -10.62
CA ASN A 89 4.84 -6.44 -10.02
C ASN A 89 4.99 -6.00 -8.58
N PHE A 90 4.91 -6.96 -7.66
CA PHE A 90 5.16 -6.74 -6.25
C PHE A 90 6.14 -7.78 -5.71
N HIS A 91 6.87 -7.41 -4.68
CA HIS A 91 7.71 -8.37 -3.98
C HIS A 91 6.84 -9.32 -3.16
N PRO A 92 7.15 -10.63 -3.15
CA PRO A 92 6.46 -11.56 -2.25
C PRO A 92 6.92 -11.35 -0.80
N LEU A 93 6.36 -12.13 0.13
CA LEU A 93 6.73 -12.07 1.54
C LEU A 93 8.21 -12.43 1.79
N ILE A 94 8.82 -13.14 0.86
CA ILE A 94 10.26 -13.43 0.86
C ILE A 94 10.91 -12.51 -0.17
N ASN A 95 11.89 -11.71 0.27
CA ASN A 95 12.51 -10.67 -0.55
C ASN A 95 13.55 -11.22 -1.55
N THR A 96 13.23 -12.30 -2.26
CA THR A 96 14.15 -12.90 -3.24
C THR A 96 13.66 -12.82 -4.67
N LYS A 97 12.39 -12.50 -4.88
CA LYS A 97 11.75 -12.51 -6.19
C LYS A 97 10.70 -11.42 -6.28
N THR A 98 10.35 -11.06 -7.51
CA THR A 98 9.18 -10.24 -7.82
C THR A 98 8.10 -11.16 -8.39
N ILE A 99 6.88 -11.06 -7.87
CA ILE A 99 5.72 -11.77 -8.43
C ILE A 99 5.00 -10.83 -9.39
N GLN A 100 4.76 -11.32 -10.61
CA GLN A 100 3.93 -10.61 -11.58
C GLN A 100 2.57 -11.29 -11.67
N LEU A 101 1.52 -10.51 -11.48
CA LEU A 101 0.14 -10.99 -11.58
C LEU A 101 -0.65 -10.12 -12.56
N GLU A 102 -1.71 -10.69 -13.14
CA GLU A 102 -2.73 -9.87 -13.77
C GLU A 102 -3.36 -8.96 -12.72
N THR A 103 -3.52 -7.69 -13.06
CA THR A 103 -4.03 -6.68 -12.12
C THR A 103 -5.41 -7.06 -11.59
N SER A 104 -6.28 -7.63 -12.44
CA SER A 104 -7.61 -8.08 -12.00
C SER A 104 -7.53 -9.18 -10.93
N ASP A 105 -6.59 -10.10 -11.06
CA ASP A 105 -6.39 -11.17 -10.07
C ASP A 105 -5.84 -10.63 -8.77
N PHE A 106 -4.93 -9.67 -8.86
CA PHE A 106 -4.40 -8.99 -7.69
C PHE A 106 -5.50 -8.26 -6.91
N ILE A 107 -6.36 -7.52 -7.60
CA ILE A 107 -7.48 -6.81 -6.96
C ILE A 107 -8.40 -7.78 -6.24
N LYS A 108 -8.76 -8.90 -6.88
CA LYS A 108 -9.60 -9.92 -6.25
C LYS A 108 -8.96 -10.48 -5.00
N PHE A 109 -7.65 -10.78 -5.06
CA PHE A 109 -6.93 -11.31 -3.91
C PHE A 109 -7.00 -10.34 -2.73
N ILE A 110 -6.70 -9.05 -2.96
CA ILE A 110 -6.73 -8.04 -1.90
C ILE A 110 -8.14 -7.88 -1.34
N GLN A 111 -9.17 -7.85 -2.18
CA GLN A 111 -10.55 -7.68 -1.73
C GLN A 111 -11.05 -8.86 -0.90
N GLU A 112 -10.49 -10.05 -1.08
CA GLU A 112 -10.83 -11.23 -0.27
C GLU A 112 -10.25 -11.14 1.14
N ILE A 113 -9.10 -10.47 1.31
CA ILE A 113 -8.40 -10.43 2.61
C ILE A 113 -8.47 -9.07 3.28
N HIS A 114 -8.85 -8.01 2.56
CA HIS A 114 -8.76 -6.65 3.08
C HIS A 114 -9.66 -5.69 2.29
N THR A 115 -9.74 -4.42 2.76
CA THR A 115 -10.43 -3.36 2.03
C THR A 115 -9.44 -2.62 1.15
N LEU A 116 -9.84 -2.36 -0.10
CA LEU A 116 -9.02 -1.66 -1.08
C LEU A 116 -9.54 -0.24 -1.30
N HIS A 117 -8.65 0.75 -1.17
CA HIS A 117 -8.92 2.15 -1.50
C HIS A 117 -7.99 2.58 -2.62
N VAL A 118 -8.48 3.43 -3.52
CA VAL A 118 -7.72 3.89 -4.69
C VAL A 118 -7.49 5.38 -4.64
N ILE A 119 -6.26 5.81 -4.98
CA ILE A 119 -5.89 7.22 -5.05
C ILE A 119 -5.46 7.55 -6.48
N ASP A 120 -6.00 8.64 -7.02
CA ASP A 120 -5.50 9.28 -8.23
C ASP A 120 -4.46 10.33 -7.81
N PHE A 121 -3.18 10.04 -8.07
CA PHE A 121 -2.09 10.96 -7.70
C PHE A 121 -1.95 12.16 -8.63
N ASP A 122 -2.61 12.17 -9.78
CA ASP A 122 -2.63 13.35 -10.64
C ASP A 122 -3.50 14.46 -10.05
N SER A 123 -4.65 14.07 -9.48
CA SER A 123 -5.58 15.00 -8.82
C SER A 123 -5.49 15.00 -7.31
N TYR A 124 -4.79 14.03 -6.70
CA TYR A 124 -4.78 13.76 -5.26
C TYR A 124 -6.18 13.56 -4.71
N GLU A 125 -6.95 12.71 -5.37
CA GLU A 125 -8.32 12.38 -4.97
C GLU A 125 -8.49 10.89 -4.74
N LEU A 126 -9.37 10.53 -3.79
CA LEU A 126 -9.81 9.15 -3.63
C LEU A 126 -10.80 8.82 -4.74
N ILE A 127 -10.68 7.60 -5.27
CA ILE A 127 -11.55 7.12 -6.35
C ILE A 127 -12.30 5.89 -5.87
N ASN A 128 -13.58 5.82 -6.20
CA ASN A 128 -14.38 4.62 -6.00
C ASN A 128 -14.17 3.65 -7.16
N LEU A 129 -13.98 2.38 -6.84
CA LEU A 129 -13.95 1.32 -7.84
C LEU A 129 -15.38 0.92 -8.24
#